data_edc5e487e71242dcea2c65ec9477458b
#
_entry.id   edc5e487e71242dcea2c65ec9477458b
#
_cell.length_a   1.000
_cell.length_b   1.000
_cell.length_c   1.000
_cell.angle_alpha   90.00
_cell.angle_beta   90.00
_cell.angle_gamma   90.00
#
_symmetry.space_group_name_H-M   'P 1'
#
loop_
_entity.id
_entity.type
_entity.pdbx_description
1 polymer ?
#
loop_
_entity_poly.entity_id
_entity_poly.type
_entity_poly.pdbx_seq_one_letter_code
_entity_poly.pdbx_strand_id
1 'polypeptide(L)'
;MDYQTSMVEVEGKLNQTPISILIDPWASLSYISPDLVEKCKLSVEKFSKSWLVQLATGAKTKVNCFVKDCTINVDYFETSMKNNVLPLGSYDMLIGMDWLEQHSVFLNYFDKTFTCVNNC
;
A
#
# COMPACT_ATOMS: atom_id res chain seq x y z
N MET A 1 13.00 -21.58 -14.46
CA MET A 1 12.87 -20.14 -14.32
C MET A 1 12.26 -19.78 -12.99
N ASP A 2 12.90 -18.89 -12.33
CA ASP A 2 12.43 -18.48 -11.02
C ASP A 2 11.38 -17.41 -11.15
N TYR A 3 10.21 -17.74 -10.72
CA TYR A 3 9.22 -16.72 -10.54
C TYR A 3 9.47 -16.05 -9.22
N GLN A 4 10.14 -14.96 -9.28
CA GLN A 4 10.23 -14.15 -8.10
C GLN A 4 9.09 -13.18 -8.13
N THR A 5 8.33 -13.22 -7.08
CA THR A 5 7.30 -12.23 -6.88
C THR A 5 8.01 -10.90 -6.70
N SER A 6 7.91 -10.07 -7.68
CA SER A 6 8.57 -8.76 -7.67
C SER A 6 7.60 -7.69 -7.27
N MET A 7 8.15 -6.57 -6.83
CA MET A 7 7.36 -5.38 -6.61
C MET A 7 6.83 -4.86 -7.94
N VAL A 8 5.59 -4.43 -7.94
CA VAL A 8 4.92 -3.90 -9.13
C VAL A 8 4.43 -2.50 -8.82
N GLU A 9 4.74 -1.58 -9.71
CA GLU A 9 4.29 -0.20 -9.59
C GLU A 9 3.03 0.00 -10.42
N VAL A 10 1.99 0.54 -9.81
CA VAL A 10 0.74 0.84 -10.51
C VAL A 10 0.28 2.23 -10.15
N GLU A 11 -0.59 2.78 -10.98
CA GLU A 11 -1.21 4.08 -10.71
C GLU A 11 -2.63 3.86 -10.27
N GLY A 12 -3.06 4.66 -9.32
CA GLY A 12 -4.42 4.64 -8.84
C GLY A 12 -4.88 6.03 -8.48
N LYS A 13 -6.02 6.13 -7.82
CA LYS A 13 -6.55 7.40 -7.36
C LYS A 13 -7.09 7.26 -5.94
N LEU A 14 -6.86 8.29 -5.16
CA LEU A 14 -7.43 8.44 -3.83
C LEU A 14 -8.13 9.78 -3.80
N ASN A 15 -9.47 9.76 -3.62
CA ASN A 15 -10.28 10.99 -3.66
C ASN A 15 -9.99 11.80 -4.92
N GLN A 16 -9.92 11.11 -6.06
CA GLN A 16 -9.65 11.73 -7.37
C GLN A 16 -8.23 12.27 -7.52
N THR A 17 -7.40 12.10 -6.53
CA THR A 17 -5.99 12.48 -6.61
C THR A 17 -5.20 11.30 -7.16
N PRO A 18 -4.48 11.49 -8.28
CA PRO A 18 -3.62 10.41 -8.79
C PRO A 18 -2.53 10.08 -7.78
N ILE A 19 -2.29 8.81 -7.58
CA ILE A 19 -1.27 8.33 -6.65
C ILE A 19 -0.44 7.23 -7.30
N SER A 20 0.80 7.11 -6.83
CA SER A 20 1.68 6.02 -7.22
C SER A 20 1.65 4.96 -6.12
N ILE A 21 1.42 3.72 -6.53
CA ILE A 21 1.24 2.60 -5.62
C ILE A 21 2.30 1.56 -5.92
N LEU A 22 2.99 1.13 -4.87
CA LEU A 22 3.92 0.03 -4.96
C LEU A 22 3.26 -1.20 -4.36
N ILE A 23 3.13 -2.25 -5.15
CA ILE A 23 2.60 -3.52 -4.66
C ILE A 23 3.78 -4.41 -4.32
N ASP A 24 3.93 -4.71 -3.04
CA ASP A 24 5.10 -5.40 -2.51
C ASP A 24 4.67 -6.65 -1.75
N PRO A 25 4.75 -7.83 -2.39
CA PRO A 25 4.37 -9.06 -1.73
C PRO A 25 5.32 -9.47 -0.60
N TRP A 26 6.47 -8.83 -0.49
CA TRP A 26 7.40 -9.08 0.60
C TRP A 26 7.06 -8.29 1.86
N ALA A 27 6.22 -7.28 1.75
CA ALA A 27 5.78 -6.50 2.89
C ALA A 27 4.57 -7.18 3.52
N SER A 28 4.57 -7.30 4.84
CA SER A 28 3.45 -7.92 5.56
C SER A 28 2.25 -6.99 5.66
N LEU A 29 2.49 -5.69 5.71
CA LEU A 29 1.47 -4.69 5.97
C LEU A 29 1.47 -3.64 4.85
N SER A 30 0.36 -2.90 4.79
CA SER A 30 0.21 -1.81 3.83
C SER A 30 0.46 -0.47 4.50
N TYR A 31 0.99 0.48 3.73
CA TYR A 31 1.42 1.76 4.23
C TYR A 31 0.97 2.89 3.32
N ILE A 32 0.90 4.09 3.89
CA ILE A 32 0.58 5.31 3.14
C ILE A 32 1.55 6.41 3.58
N SER A 33 1.97 7.21 2.61
CA SER A 33 2.88 8.32 2.87
C SER A 33 2.20 9.40 3.72
N PRO A 34 2.90 9.97 4.71
CA PRO A 34 2.35 11.08 5.48
C PRO A 34 2.02 12.30 4.61
N ASP A 35 2.76 12.50 3.53
CA ASP A 35 2.47 13.60 2.62
C ASP A 35 1.11 13.43 1.94
N LEU A 36 0.77 12.21 1.56
CA LEU A 36 -0.53 11.93 0.95
C LEU A 36 -1.66 12.08 1.97
N VAL A 37 -1.43 11.63 3.19
CA VAL A 37 -2.40 11.80 4.28
C VAL A 37 -2.75 13.26 4.45
N GLU A 38 -1.75 14.12 4.46
CA GLU A 38 -1.94 15.56 4.61
C GLU A 38 -2.62 16.16 3.38
N LYS A 39 -2.17 15.79 2.20
CA LYS A 39 -2.70 16.32 0.95
C LYS A 39 -4.17 15.99 0.77
N CYS A 40 -4.58 14.78 1.12
CA CYS A 40 -5.96 14.33 0.97
C CYS A 40 -6.77 14.52 2.25
N LYS A 41 -6.17 15.11 3.28
CA LYS A 41 -6.84 15.41 4.56
C LYS A 41 -7.51 14.18 5.15
N LEU A 42 -6.76 13.10 5.19
CA LEU A 42 -7.27 11.83 5.71
C LEU A 42 -7.26 11.84 7.24
N SER A 43 -8.24 11.18 7.83
CA SER A 43 -8.29 11.01 9.26
C SER A 43 -7.35 9.90 9.69
N VAL A 44 -6.54 10.17 10.70
CA VAL A 44 -5.63 9.17 11.23
C VAL A 44 -6.00 8.81 12.65
N GLU A 45 -5.73 7.55 13.02
CA GLU A 45 -5.88 7.06 14.38
C GLU A 45 -4.52 6.68 14.90
N LYS A 46 -4.34 6.78 16.22
CA LYS A 46 -3.06 6.45 16.82
C LYS A 46 -3.10 5.06 17.41
N PHE A 47 -1.98 4.34 17.27
CA PHE A 47 -1.81 3.08 17.96
C PHE A 47 -1.49 3.34 19.43
N SER A 48 -1.93 2.42 20.30
CA SER A 48 -1.58 2.51 21.71
C SER A 48 -0.09 2.32 21.93
N LYS A 49 0.55 1.54 21.06
CA LYS A 49 2.00 1.35 21.08
C LYS A 49 2.55 1.51 19.68
N SER A 50 3.63 2.27 19.56
CA SER A 50 4.35 2.39 18.32
C SER A 50 5.30 1.22 18.13
N TRP A 51 5.69 0.96 16.87
CA TRP A 51 6.72 -0.02 16.59
C TRP A 51 7.68 0.54 15.53
N LEU A 52 8.82 -0.14 15.39
CA LEU A 52 9.83 0.26 14.45
C LEU A 52 9.75 -0.59 13.18
N VAL A 53 9.86 0.06 12.03
CA VAL A 53 9.95 -0.60 10.75
C VAL A 53 11.32 -0.29 10.18
N GLN A 54 12.02 -1.32 9.73
CA GLN A 54 13.31 -1.13 9.09
C GLN A 54 13.10 -0.94 7.60
N LEU A 55 13.61 0.17 7.09
CA LEU A 55 13.53 0.49 5.67
C LEU A 55 14.65 -0.20 4.91
N ALA A 56 14.53 -0.27 3.58
CA ALA A 56 15.54 -0.89 2.74
C ALA A 56 16.92 -0.24 2.89
N THR A 57 16.96 1.03 3.28
CA THR A 57 18.20 1.74 3.54
C THR A 57 18.89 1.33 4.83
N GLY A 58 18.22 0.53 5.66
CA GLY A 58 18.70 0.18 6.98
C GLY A 58 18.20 1.10 8.07
N ALA A 59 17.64 2.24 7.72
CA ALA A 59 17.07 3.17 8.69
C ALA A 59 15.82 2.58 9.32
N LYS A 60 15.58 2.89 10.59
CA LYS A 60 14.39 2.45 11.31
C LYS A 60 13.48 3.65 11.52
N THR A 61 12.21 3.46 11.23
CA THR A 61 11.21 4.51 11.36
C THR A 61 10.08 4.02 12.25
N LYS A 62 9.63 4.90 13.13
CA LYS A 62 8.55 4.57 14.06
C LYS A 62 7.20 4.72 13.36
N VAL A 63 6.35 3.69 13.53
CA VAL A 63 4.96 3.74 13.08
C VAL A 63 4.10 3.91 14.30
N ASN A 64 3.29 4.97 14.34
CA ASN A 64 2.45 5.27 15.49
C ASN A 64 1.00 5.61 15.12
N CYS A 65 0.68 5.70 13.84
CA CYS A 65 -0.68 6.00 13.42
C CYS A 65 -1.04 5.32 12.12
N PHE A 66 -2.32 5.30 11.81
CA PHE A 66 -2.82 4.62 10.62
C PHE A 66 -4.10 5.28 10.13
N VAL A 67 -4.40 5.06 8.85
CA VAL A 67 -5.67 5.43 8.24
C VAL A 67 -6.52 4.17 8.22
N LYS A 68 -7.66 4.22 8.88
CA LYS A 68 -8.50 3.04 9.10
C LYS A 68 -9.13 2.53 7.81
N ASP A 69 -9.74 3.43 7.05
CA ASP A 69 -10.46 3.08 5.83
C ASP A 69 -9.95 3.95 4.70
N CYS A 70 -8.93 3.48 4.02
CA CYS A 70 -8.38 4.18 2.88
C CYS A 70 -8.97 3.58 1.62
N THR A 71 -9.80 4.32 0.91
CA THR A 71 -10.47 3.85 -0.29
C THR A 71 -9.73 4.36 -1.52
N ILE A 72 -9.31 3.44 -2.36
CA ILE A 72 -8.60 3.77 -3.58
C ILE A 72 -9.26 3.13 -4.78
N ASN A 73 -9.04 3.72 -5.94
CA ASN A 73 -9.47 3.18 -7.22
C ASN A 73 -8.25 2.80 -8.03
N VAL A 74 -8.22 1.56 -8.50
CA VAL A 74 -7.14 1.07 -9.36
C VAL A 74 -7.80 0.45 -10.57
N ASP A 75 -7.48 0.98 -11.76
CA ASP A 75 -8.10 0.54 -13.02
C ASP A 75 -9.62 0.60 -12.92
N TYR A 76 -10.27 -0.55 -12.87
CA TYR A 76 -11.72 -0.62 -12.90
C TYR A 76 -12.33 -1.05 -11.58
N PHE A 77 -11.54 -1.12 -10.51
CA PHE A 77 -12.13 -1.52 -9.25
C PHE A 77 -11.74 -0.57 -8.11
N GLU A 78 -12.56 -0.61 -7.10
CA GLU A 78 -12.40 0.19 -5.90
C GLU A 78 -12.18 -0.75 -4.72
N THR A 79 -11.27 -0.38 -3.84
CA THR A 79 -11.01 -1.17 -2.65
C THR A 79 -10.69 -0.27 -1.48
N SER A 80 -10.96 -0.76 -0.28
CA SER A 80 -10.65 -0.06 0.96
C SER A 80 -9.73 -0.90 1.80
N MET A 81 -8.81 -0.25 2.50
CA MET A 81 -7.85 -0.95 3.32
C MET A 81 -7.36 -0.08 4.45
N LYS A 82 -6.80 -0.71 5.47
CA LYS A 82 -6.09 -0.02 6.53
C LYS A 82 -4.66 0.21 6.06
N ASN A 83 -4.19 1.44 6.21
CA ASN A 83 -2.82 1.79 5.84
C ASN A 83 -2.11 2.43 7.02
N ASN A 84 -0.97 1.89 7.38
CA ASN A 84 -0.12 2.47 8.40
C ASN A 84 0.63 3.65 7.80
N VAL A 85 0.84 4.69 8.57
CA VAL A 85 1.51 5.89 8.06
C VAL A 85 3.01 5.73 8.19
N LEU A 86 3.70 5.80 7.06
CA LEU A 86 5.14 5.62 6.98
C LEU A 86 5.69 6.34 5.75
N PRO A 87 6.79 7.06 5.85
CA PRO A 87 7.42 7.63 4.66
C PRO A 87 7.81 6.55 3.66
N LEU A 88 7.46 6.75 2.41
CA LEU A 88 7.64 5.74 1.36
C LEU A 88 8.55 6.21 0.21
N GLY A 89 9.31 7.28 0.43
CA GLY A 89 10.16 7.82 -0.61
C GLY A 89 9.33 8.40 -1.74
N SER A 90 9.50 7.88 -2.93
CA SER A 90 8.80 8.40 -4.11
C SER A 90 7.39 7.82 -4.29
N TYR A 91 6.97 6.90 -3.45
CA TYR A 91 5.65 6.29 -3.57
C TYR A 91 4.67 6.90 -2.59
N ASP A 92 3.41 6.94 -2.99
CA ASP A 92 2.33 7.46 -2.15
C ASP A 92 1.75 6.36 -1.26
N MET A 93 1.72 5.13 -1.74
CA MET A 93 1.13 4.02 -1.03
C MET A 93 1.89 2.74 -1.32
N LEU A 94 1.94 1.86 -0.33
CA LEU A 94 2.49 0.52 -0.48
C LEU A 94 1.44 -0.47 -0.05
N ILE A 95 1.14 -1.42 -0.93
CA ILE A 95 0.18 -2.48 -0.65
C ILE A 95 0.95 -3.77 -0.37
N GLY A 96 0.76 -4.31 0.81
CA GLY A 96 1.44 -5.52 1.25
C GLY A 96 0.53 -6.73 1.29
N MET A 97 1.04 -7.78 1.92
CA MET A 97 0.34 -9.07 1.94
C MET A 97 -0.96 -9.04 2.74
N ASP A 98 -1.11 -8.11 3.66
CA ASP A 98 -2.36 -7.99 4.41
C ASP A 98 -3.55 -7.78 3.46
N TRP A 99 -3.36 -7.00 2.40
CA TRP A 99 -4.40 -6.80 1.40
C TRP A 99 -4.36 -7.88 0.31
N LEU A 100 -3.16 -8.19 -0.19
CA LEU A 100 -2.99 -9.14 -1.28
C LEU A 100 -3.54 -10.51 -0.94
N GLU A 101 -3.24 -11.01 0.26
CA GLU A 101 -3.70 -12.31 0.70
C GLU A 101 -5.21 -12.32 0.87
N GLN A 102 -5.76 -11.28 1.45
CA GLN A 102 -7.20 -11.18 1.70
C GLN A 102 -8.01 -11.18 0.42
N HIS A 103 -7.47 -10.61 -0.65
CA HIS A 103 -8.19 -10.45 -1.91
C HIS A 103 -7.75 -11.43 -3.00
N SER A 104 -6.90 -12.38 -2.67
CA SER A 104 -6.43 -13.40 -3.62
C SER A 104 -5.95 -12.78 -4.92
N VAL A 105 -5.01 -11.85 -4.80
CA VAL A 105 -4.51 -11.11 -5.95
C VAL A 105 -3.26 -11.78 -6.52
N PHE A 106 -3.22 -11.91 -7.84
CA PHE A 106 -2.03 -12.35 -8.55
C PHE A 106 -1.37 -11.16 -9.21
N LEU A 107 -0.05 -11.10 -9.12
CA LEU A 107 0.71 -10.08 -9.82
C LEU A 107 1.05 -10.60 -11.20
N ASN A 108 0.69 -9.84 -12.22
CA ASN A 108 1.06 -10.17 -13.58
C ASN A 108 2.46 -9.64 -13.82
N TYR A 109 3.41 -10.55 -13.80
CA TYR A 109 4.81 -10.21 -13.86
C TYR A 109 5.20 -9.51 -15.16
N PHE A 110 4.63 -9.95 -16.27
CA PHE A 110 4.99 -9.42 -17.58
C PHE A 110 4.37 -8.06 -17.86
N ASP A 111 3.13 -7.89 -17.49
CA ASP A 111 2.40 -6.66 -17.81
C ASP A 111 2.45 -5.62 -16.70
N LYS A 112 3.08 -5.94 -15.58
CA LYS A 112 3.13 -5.05 -14.42
C LYS A 112 1.74 -4.66 -13.94
N THR A 113 0.80 -5.60 -14.05
CA THR A 113 -0.56 -5.42 -13.56
C THR A 113 -0.88 -6.50 -12.54
N PHE A 114 -2.07 -6.45 -11.98
CA PHE A 114 -2.51 -7.51 -11.09
C PHE A 114 -3.95 -7.91 -11.42
N THR A 115 -4.30 -9.14 -11.04
CA THR A 115 -5.62 -9.69 -11.31
C THR A 115 -6.21 -10.22 -10.02
N CYS A 116 -7.45 -9.85 -9.75
CA CYS A 116 -8.18 -10.37 -8.62
C CYS A 116 -8.90 -11.65 -9.01
N VAL A 117 -8.84 -12.64 -8.13
CA VAL A 117 -9.43 -13.94 -8.41
C VAL A 117 -10.83 -14.04 -7.83
N ASN A 118 -11.05 -13.46 -6.68
CA ASN A 118 -12.34 -13.55 -6.00
C ASN A 118 -12.94 -12.17 -5.86
N ASN A 119 -13.84 -11.83 -6.72
CA ASN A 119 -14.68 -10.62 -6.61
C ASN A 119 -14.04 -9.47 -5.83
N CYS A 120 -13.01 -8.95 -6.37
CA CYS A 120 -12.40 -7.79 -5.74
C CYS A 120 -13.34 -6.61 -5.78
#